data_31813f22b682edf36aa5df69d8fd2344
#
_entry.id   31813f22b682edf36aa5df69d8fd2344
#
_cell.length_a   1.000
_cell.length_b   1.000
_cell.length_c   1.000
_cell.angle_alpha   90.00
_cell.angle_beta   90.00
_cell.angle_gamma   90.00
#
_symmetry.space_group_name_H-M   'P 1'
#
loop_
_entity.id
_entity.type
_entity.pdbx_description
1 polymer ?
#
loop_
_entity_poly.entity_id
_entity_poly.type
_entity_poly.pdbx_seq_one_letter_code
_entity_poly.pdbx_strand_id
1 'polypeptide(L)'
;MKEIKKKSLTNKEVADFLLFNPDFLSKNPEILNSIEVIHETGGAVSLIQRQVEMLRENYNSTTNNLLDLLSIAKANEEIFFQTKGLILDLIEADSIVKIAERIEFTFEKQFNATKCRLMFFKEHKDIPKGRFKDAKQSHDNFGDKYNTQDIYCGPITEKQATFLFGKRTKIIECALVPLRSPEFPGLIAIGSNIEGKYNTEKDTLFLDFIAEVTNKLIEKSNQ
;
A
#
# COMPACT_ATOMS: atom_id res chain seq x y z
N MET A 1 20.60 -35.66 -20.58
CA MET A 1 20.49 -34.34 -21.14
C MET A 1 21.56 -34.17 -22.22
N LYS A 2 21.16 -34.13 -23.51
CA LYS A 2 22.13 -33.89 -24.60
C LYS A 2 22.41 -32.39 -24.67
N GLU A 3 23.64 -31.99 -24.46
CA GLU A 3 24.13 -30.65 -24.75
C GLU A 3 23.96 -30.38 -26.25
N ILE A 4 23.07 -29.44 -26.57
CA ILE A 4 22.94 -28.89 -27.93
C ILE A 4 24.14 -27.96 -28.11
N LYS A 5 25.19 -28.42 -28.82
CA LYS A 5 26.30 -27.56 -29.28
C LYS A 5 25.69 -26.44 -30.13
N LYS A 6 25.71 -25.21 -29.67
CA LYS A 6 25.39 -24.02 -30.47
C LYS A 6 26.40 -23.94 -31.63
N LYS A 7 26.01 -24.40 -32.81
CA LYS A 7 26.75 -24.15 -34.03
C LYS A 7 26.61 -22.67 -34.35
N SER A 8 27.69 -21.92 -34.32
CA SER A 8 27.66 -20.50 -34.70
C SER A 8 27.44 -20.43 -36.21
N LEU A 9 26.28 -19.94 -36.64
CA LEU A 9 25.99 -19.67 -38.02
C LEU A 9 26.82 -18.48 -38.51
N THR A 10 27.35 -18.53 -39.73
CA THR A 10 28.02 -17.41 -40.38
C THR A 10 26.99 -16.42 -40.89
N ASN A 11 27.36 -15.15 -41.04
CA ASN A 11 26.51 -14.10 -41.61
C ASN A 11 25.93 -14.50 -43.00
N LYS A 12 26.72 -15.21 -43.79
CA LYS A 12 26.31 -15.72 -45.12
C LYS A 12 25.22 -16.77 -45.03
N GLU A 13 25.36 -17.74 -44.11
CA GLU A 13 24.35 -18.79 -43.90
C GLU A 13 23.02 -18.19 -43.43
N VAL A 14 23.04 -17.15 -42.58
CA VAL A 14 21.82 -16.45 -42.13
C VAL A 14 21.18 -15.66 -43.27
N ALA A 15 21.98 -14.93 -44.06
CA ALA A 15 21.50 -14.18 -45.22
C ALA A 15 20.86 -15.10 -46.28
N ASP A 16 21.54 -16.18 -46.61
CA ASP A 16 21.02 -17.17 -47.56
C ASP A 16 19.71 -17.80 -47.06
N PHE A 17 19.63 -18.14 -45.75
CA PHE A 17 18.40 -18.66 -45.14
C PHE A 17 17.23 -17.69 -45.28
N LEU A 18 17.43 -16.40 -44.96
CA LEU A 18 16.36 -15.41 -45.07
C LEU A 18 15.93 -15.11 -46.51
N LEU A 19 16.86 -15.16 -47.45
CA LEU A 19 16.57 -15.00 -48.88
C LEU A 19 15.73 -16.17 -49.44
N PHE A 20 16.01 -17.40 -48.98
CA PHE A 20 15.23 -18.59 -49.37
C PHE A 20 13.92 -18.74 -48.58
N ASN A 21 13.75 -18.04 -47.47
CA ASN A 21 12.56 -18.09 -46.62
C ASN A 21 12.03 -16.67 -46.32
N PRO A 22 11.50 -15.93 -47.31
CA PRO A 22 11.06 -14.54 -47.16
C PRO A 22 9.94 -14.38 -46.12
N ASP A 23 9.13 -15.42 -45.92
CA ASP A 23 8.03 -15.42 -44.94
C ASP A 23 8.49 -15.75 -43.49
N PHE A 24 9.78 -15.99 -43.27
CA PHE A 24 10.28 -16.43 -41.95
C PHE A 24 9.97 -15.43 -40.86
N LEU A 25 10.23 -14.15 -41.10
CA LEU A 25 9.99 -13.11 -40.12
C LEU A 25 8.49 -12.85 -39.87
N SER A 26 7.65 -12.97 -40.91
CA SER A 26 6.20 -12.82 -40.76
C SER A 26 5.57 -13.99 -39.99
N LYS A 27 6.15 -15.20 -40.09
CA LYS A 27 5.73 -16.39 -39.35
C LYS A 27 6.24 -16.43 -37.90
N ASN A 28 7.24 -15.59 -37.58
CA ASN A 28 7.86 -15.51 -36.24
C ASN A 28 7.83 -14.06 -35.74
N PRO A 29 6.65 -13.52 -35.37
CA PRO A 29 6.51 -12.10 -35.00
C PRO A 29 7.31 -11.74 -33.75
N GLU A 30 7.56 -12.66 -32.85
CA GLU A 30 8.41 -12.48 -31.65
C GLU A 30 9.87 -12.17 -32.04
N ILE A 31 10.40 -12.80 -33.09
CA ILE A 31 11.75 -12.52 -33.59
C ILE A 31 11.78 -11.14 -34.24
N LEU A 32 10.76 -10.82 -35.08
CA LEU A 32 10.67 -9.51 -35.72
C LEU A 32 10.60 -8.36 -34.70
N ASN A 33 9.91 -8.56 -33.58
CA ASN A 33 9.79 -7.58 -32.50
C ASN A 33 11.08 -7.41 -31.70
N SER A 34 11.94 -8.41 -31.65
CA SER A 34 13.21 -8.38 -30.90
C SER A 34 14.42 -7.93 -31.73
N ILE A 35 14.31 -7.85 -33.07
CA ILE A 35 15.40 -7.42 -33.92
C ILE A 35 15.40 -5.89 -34.06
N GLU A 36 16.48 -5.25 -33.62
CA GLU A 36 16.78 -3.85 -33.95
C GLU A 36 17.45 -3.78 -35.33
N VAL A 37 16.72 -3.26 -36.31
CA VAL A 37 17.29 -3.01 -37.66
C VAL A 37 17.91 -1.64 -37.69
N ILE A 38 19.24 -1.58 -37.56
CA ILE A 38 19.97 -0.33 -37.70
C ILE A 38 20.11 -0.03 -39.21
N HIS A 39 19.34 0.93 -39.71
CA HIS A 39 19.54 1.45 -41.07
C HIS A 39 20.66 2.53 -41.08
N GLU A 40 21.79 2.21 -41.64
CA GLU A 40 22.82 3.22 -42.04
C GLU A 40 22.33 4.03 -43.25
N THR A 41 21.29 4.83 -43.05
CA THR A 41 20.95 5.88 -44.02
C THR A 41 21.54 7.18 -43.53
N GLY A 42 22.52 7.68 -44.27
CA GLY A 42 23.22 8.89 -43.92
C GLY A 42 22.28 10.06 -43.57
N GLY A 43 22.19 10.41 -42.34
CA GLY A 43 21.69 11.69 -41.82
C GLY A 43 20.18 11.94 -41.77
N ALA A 44 19.31 11.11 -42.35
CA ALA A 44 17.86 11.28 -42.29
C ALA A 44 17.21 10.04 -41.67
N VAL A 45 16.84 10.14 -40.39
CA VAL A 45 15.99 9.12 -39.75
C VAL A 45 14.65 9.09 -40.50
N SER A 46 14.25 7.94 -41.03
CA SER A 46 12.94 7.76 -41.69
C SER A 46 11.84 8.14 -40.70
N LEU A 47 10.90 9.01 -41.10
CA LEU A 47 9.73 9.37 -40.29
C LEU A 47 8.94 8.12 -39.85
N ILE A 48 8.90 7.11 -40.71
CA ILE A 48 8.24 5.81 -40.41
C ILE A 48 8.96 5.09 -39.26
N GLN A 49 10.30 5.07 -39.28
CA GLN A 49 11.11 4.44 -38.23
C GLN A 49 10.86 5.13 -36.89
N ARG A 50 10.86 6.48 -36.88
CA ARG A 50 10.55 7.26 -35.68
C ARG A 50 9.12 7.04 -35.17
N GLN A 51 8.16 6.89 -36.08
CA GLN A 51 6.77 6.55 -35.70
C GLN A 51 6.68 5.16 -35.08
N VAL A 52 7.39 4.16 -35.61
CA VAL A 52 7.43 2.81 -35.06
C VAL A 52 8.08 2.79 -33.68
N GLU A 53 9.18 3.54 -33.49
CA GLU A 53 9.81 3.69 -32.18
C GLU A 53 8.86 4.31 -31.15
N MET A 54 8.21 5.43 -31.51
CA MET A 54 7.20 6.06 -30.63
C MET A 54 6.02 5.14 -30.32
N LEU A 55 5.56 4.36 -31.27
CA LEU A 55 4.48 3.39 -31.05
C LEU A 55 4.92 2.28 -30.07
N ARG A 56 6.15 1.79 -30.20
CA ARG A 56 6.71 0.78 -29.27
C ARG A 56 6.88 1.36 -27.87
N GLU A 57 7.38 2.58 -27.73
CA GLU A 57 7.52 3.26 -26.45
C GLU A 57 6.13 3.46 -25.78
N ASN A 58 5.15 3.95 -26.55
CA ASN A 58 3.79 4.12 -26.06
C ASN A 58 3.14 2.79 -25.66
N TYR A 59 3.34 1.74 -26.45
CA TYR A 59 2.84 0.39 -26.13
C TYR A 59 3.45 -0.13 -24.83
N ASN A 60 4.77 -0.04 -24.68
CA ASN A 60 5.48 -0.47 -23.47
C ASN A 60 5.04 0.35 -22.23
N SER A 61 4.92 1.67 -22.38
CA SER A 61 4.45 2.56 -21.30
C SER A 61 3.01 2.20 -20.88
N THR A 62 2.11 2.01 -21.86
CA THR A 62 0.73 1.63 -21.61
C THR A 62 0.63 0.25 -20.92
N THR A 63 1.45 -0.69 -21.37
CA THR A 63 1.50 -2.04 -20.77
C THR A 63 1.99 -1.99 -19.32
N ASN A 64 3.04 -1.21 -19.03
CA ASN A 64 3.55 -1.02 -17.68
C ASN A 64 2.50 -0.35 -16.78
N ASN A 65 1.84 0.70 -17.25
CA ASN A 65 0.77 1.36 -16.51
C ASN A 65 -0.39 0.39 -16.20
N LEU A 66 -0.74 -0.49 -17.14
CA LEU A 66 -1.77 -1.52 -16.93
C LEU A 66 -1.33 -2.51 -15.84
N LEU A 67 -0.08 -2.97 -15.85
CA LEU A 67 0.45 -3.88 -14.83
C LEU A 67 0.46 -3.22 -13.45
N ASP A 68 0.81 -1.94 -13.37
CA ASP A 68 0.77 -1.16 -12.12
C ASP A 68 -0.67 -1.04 -11.60
N LEU A 69 -1.63 -0.71 -12.46
CA LEU A 69 -3.05 -0.66 -12.09
C LEU A 69 -3.58 -2.00 -11.60
N LEU A 70 -3.21 -3.11 -12.24
CA LEU A 70 -3.57 -4.46 -11.79
C LEU A 70 -2.96 -4.79 -10.43
N SER A 71 -1.72 -4.36 -10.18
CA SER A 71 -1.06 -4.53 -8.88
C SER A 71 -1.77 -3.75 -7.77
N ILE A 72 -2.13 -2.49 -8.04
CA ILE A 72 -2.89 -1.65 -7.11
C ILE A 72 -4.28 -2.24 -6.84
N ALA A 73 -4.98 -2.69 -7.87
CA ALA A 73 -6.30 -3.30 -7.72
C ALA A 73 -6.26 -4.55 -6.84
N LYS A 74 -5.24 -5.40 -7.03
CA LYS A 74 -5.03 -6.61 -6.21
C LYS A 74 -4.70 -6.27 -4.75
N ALA A 75 -3.86 -5.26 -4.52
CA ALA A 75 -3.57 -4.79 -3.17
C ALA A 75 -4.82 -4.23 -2.47
N ASN A 76 -5.65 -3.47 -3.18
CA ASN A 76 -6.91 -2.95 -2.66
C ASN A 76 -7.91 -4.06 -2.34
N GLU A 77 -7.98 -5.10 -3.18
CA GLU A 77 -8.81 -6.28 -2.92
C GLU A 77 -8.39 -6.99 -1.63
N GLU A 78 -7.09 -7.16 -1.40
CA GLU A 78 -6.56 -7.76 -0.17
C GLU A 78 -6.94 -6.92 1.06
N ILE A 79 -6.73 -5.60 1.02
CA ILE A 79 -7.11 -4.68 2.09
C ILE A 79 -8.62 -4.75 2.35
N PHE A 80 -9.44 -4.83 1.31
CA PHE A 80 -10.90 -4.96 1.44
C PHE A 80 -11.29 -6.24 2.19
N PHE A 81 -10.71 -7.39 1.84
CA PHE A 81 -11.01 -8.66 2.53
C PHE A 81 -10.54 -8.65 3.98
N GLN A 82 -9.37 -8.10 4.27
CA GLN A 82 -8.86 -7.94 5.64
C GLN A 82 -9.77 -7.01 6.46
N THR A 83 -10.17 -5.87 5.89
CA THR A 83 -11.09 -4.93 6.53
C THR A 83 -12.44 -5.56 6.79
N LYS A 84 -13.02 -6.28 5.82
CA LYS A 84 -14.26 -7.02 5.98
C LYS A 84 -14.17 -8.04 7.12
N GLY A 85 -13.07 -8.80 7.19
CA GLY A 85 -12.82 -9.74 8.27
C GLY A 85 -12.81 -9.06 9.64
N LEU A 86 -12.06 -7.97 9.77
CA LEU A 86 -12.02 -7.16 11.00
C LEU A 86 -13.41 -6.67 11.41
N ILE A 87 -14.20 -6.12 10.48
CA ILE A 87 -15.53 -5.59 10.78
C ILE A 87 -16.45 -6.70 11.31
N LEU A 88 -16.43 -7.89 10.69
CA LEU A 88 -17.21 -9.02 11.17
C LEU A 88 -16.80 -9.44 12.58
N ASP A 89 -15.49 -9.50 12.85
CA ASP A 89 -14.97 -9.78 14.18
C ASP A 89 -15.40 -8.70 15.21
N LEU A 90 -15.38 -7.41 14.81
CA LEU A 90 -15.79 -6.33 15.70
C LEU A 90 -17.28 -6.38 16.06
N ILE A 91 -18.16 -6.78 15.13
CA ILE A 91 -19.61 -6.94 15.38
C ILE A 91 -19.89 -7.98 16.46
N GLU A 92 -19.04 -9.00 16.57
CA GLU A 92 -19.15 -10.03 17.61
C GLU A 92 -18.56 -9.63 18.97
N ALA A 93 -17.88 -8.47 19.04
CA ALA A 93 -17.28 -8.00 20.28
C ALA A 93 -18.38 -7.44 21.23
N ASP A 94 -18.38 -7.91 22.46
CA ASP A 94 -19.38 -7.57 23.48
C ASP A 94 -18.90 -6.46 24.46
N SER A 95 -17.69 -5.93 24.26
CA SER A 95 -17.13 -4.90 25.15
C SER A 95 -16.09 -4.04 24.42
N ILE A 96 -15.91 -2.80 24.91
CA ILE A 96 -14.89 -1.87 24.42
C ILE A 96 -13.49 -2.49 24.47
N VAL A 97 -13.20 -3.28 25.50
CA VAL A 97 -11.92 -3.98 25.67
C VAL A 97 -11.69 -4.97 24.51
N LYS A 98 -12.69 -5.81 24.20
CA LYS A 98 -12.60 -6.77 23.09
C LYS A 98 -12.51 -6.08 21.73
N ILE A 99 -13.25 -4.99 21.52
CA ILE A 99 -13.13 -4.16 20.30
C ILE A 99 -11.70 -3.71 20.15
N ALA A 100 -11.09 -3.15 21.20
CA ALA A 100 -9.72 -2.67 21.16
C ALA A 100 -8.70 -3.79 20.89
N GLU A 101 -8.86 -4.93 21.55
CA GLU A 101 -7.97 -6.10 21.38
C GLU A 101 -8.03 -6.65 19.94
N ARG A 102 -9.23 -6.75 19.36
CA ARG A 102 -9.41 -7.21 17.98
C ARG A 102 -8.79 -6.26 16.96
N ILE A 103 -9.00 -4.94 17.12
CA ILE A 103 -8.36 -3.92 16.28
C ILE A 103 -6.83 -4.05 16.36
N GLU A 104 -6.27 -4.03 17.58
CA GLU A 104 -4.82 -4.10 17.80
C GLU A 104 -4.23 -5.37 17.19
N PHE A 105 -4.86 -6.52 17.44
CA PHE A 105 -4.42 -7.81 16.92
C PHE A 105 -4.44 -7.84 15.39
N THR A 106 -5.53 -7.40 14.76
CA THR A 106 -5.69 -7.45 13.31
C THR A 106 -4.70 -6.51 12.62
N PHE A 107 -4.52 -5.28 13.13
CA PHE A 107 -3.54 -4.38 12.54
C PHE A 107 -2.11 -4.90 12.70
N GLU A 108 -1.75 -5.50 13.84
CA GLU A 108 -0.41 -6.05 14.05
C GLU A 108 -0.16 -7.33 13.24
N LYS A 109 -1.18 -8.17 12.99
CA LYS A 109 -1.00 -9.50 12.36
C LYS A 109 -1.38 -9.55 10.89
N GLN A 110 -2.40 -8.83 10.47
CA GLN A 110 -2.91 -8.90 9.09
C GLN A 110 -2.46 -7.68 8.26
N PHE A 111 -2.52 -6.47 8.83
CA PHE A 111 -2.06 -5.25 8.15
C PHE A 111 -0.57 -4.95 8.34
N ASN A 112 0.18 -5.87 8.96
CA ASN A 112 1.63 -5.74 9.17
C ASN A 112 2.05 -4.43 9.86
N ALA A 113 1.22 -3.90 10.76
CA ALA A 113 1.63 -2.79 11.61
C ALA A 113 2.64 -3.28 12.65
N THR A 114 3.68 -2.48 12.93
CA THR A 114 4.64 -2.82 13.99
C THR A 114 3.97 -2.79 15.35
N LYS A 115 3.06 -1.83 15.56
CA LYS A 115 2.25 -1.69 16.77
C LYS A 115 0.95 -0.97 16.46
N CYS A 116 -0.13 -1.38 17.13
CA CYS A 116 -1.41 -0.68 17.10
C CYS A 116 -1.91 -0.44 18.52
N ARG A 117 -2.58 0.69 18.76
CA ARG A 117 -3.20 1.03 20.04
C ARG A 117 -4.49 1.82 19.83
N LEU A 118 -5.55 1.33 20.46
CA LEU A 118 -6.79 2.09 20.62
C LEU A 118 -6.75 2.83 21.96
N MET A 119 -6.86 4.15 21.92
CA MET A 119 -6.75 5.03 23.09
C MET A 119 -7.92 6.00 23.17
N PHE A 120 -8.23 6.42 24.40
CA PHE A 120 -9.32 7.35 24.70
C PHE A 120 -8.81 8.55 25.48
N PHE A 121 -9.45 9.72 25.30
CA PHE A 121 -9.08 10.99 25.92
C PHE A 121 -10.03 11.41 27.04
N LYS A 122 -11.09 10.64 27.28
CA LYS A 122 -12.04 10.85 28.37
C LYS A 122 -12.13 9.59 29.23
N GLU A 123 -12.03 9.75 30.54
CA GLU A 123 -12.20 8.64 31.49
C GLU A 123 -13.63 8.11 31.43
N HIS A 124 -13.77 6.80 31.36
CA HIS A 124 -15.03 6.11 31.41
C HIS A 124 -14.88 4.79 32.19
N LYS A 125 -15.95 4.36 32.91
CA LYS A 125 -15.93 3.16 33.76
C LYS A 125 -15.55 1.88 32.99
N ASP A 126 -15.95 1.79 31.72
CA ASP A 126 -15.73 0.63 30.87
C ASP A 126 -14.41 0.67 30.09
N ILE A 127 -13.63 1.74 30.27
CA ILE A 127 -12.31 1.93 29.64
C ILE A 127 -11.22 1.61 30.65
N PRO A 128 -10.38 0.59 30.42
CA PRO A 128 -9.24 0.30 31.28
C PRO A 128 -8.29 1.49 31.38
N LYS A 129 -7.77 1.76 32.57
CA LYS A 129 -6.83 2.89 32.82
C LYS A 129 -5.62 2.90 31.88
N GLY A 130 -5.15 1.74 31.42
CA GLY A 130 -4.05 1.60 30.46
C GLY A 130 -4.38 2.09 29.04
N ARG A 131 -5.66 2.31 28.72
CA ARG A 131 -6.12 2.83 27.40
C ARG A 131 -6.52 4.31 27.47
N PHE A 132 -6.51 4.89 28.64
CA PHE A 132 -6.77 6.32 28.83
C PHE A 132 -5.48 7.12 28.68
N LYS A 133 -5.59 8.26 27.97
CA LYS A 133 -4.53 9.27 27.84
C LYS A 133 -5.12 10.63 28.16
N ASP A 134 -4.45 11.36 29.02
CA ASP A 134 -4.86 12.72 29.39
C ASP A 134 -4.84 13.64 28.15
N ALA A 135 -5.93 14.39 27.93
CA ALA A 135 -6.09 15.26 26.79
C ALA A 135 -5.01 16.35 26.70
N LYS A 136 -4.59 16.90 27.88
CA LYS A 136 -3.54 17.91 27.94
C LYS A 136 -2.18 17.33 27.54
N GLN A 137 -1.83 16.13 28.01
CA GLN A 137 -0.60 15.45 27.63
C GLN A 137 -0.61 15.08 26.13
N SER A 138 -1.78 14.74 25.59
CA SER A 138 -1.94 14.44 24.17
C SER A 138 -1.73 15.70 23.33
N HIS A 139 -2.28 16.83 23.75
CA HIS A 139 -2.06 18.13 23.10
C HIS A 139 -0.58 18.56 23.16
N ASP A 140 0.07 18.42 24.31
CA ASP A 140 1.49 18.76 24.48
C ASP A 140 2.43 17.94 23.58
N ASN A 141 2.05 16.71 23.23
CA ASN A 141 2.85 15.84 22.38
C ASN A 141 2.54 15.98 20.88
N PHE A 142 1.28 16.25 20.50
CA PHE A 142 0.83 16.21 19.12
C PHE A 142 0.26 17.53 18.61
N GLY A 143 0.09 18.55 19.49
CA GLY A 143 -0.62 19.77 19.16
C GLY A 143 -2.06 19.42 18.74
N ASP A 144 -2.54 20.06 17.68
CA ASP A 144 -3.91 19.80 17.17
C ASP A 144 -4.04 18.49 16.39
N LYS A 145 -2.93 17.79 16.06
CA LYS A 145 -2.94 16.58 15.23
C LYS A 145 -3.74 15.41 15.84
N TYR A 146 -3.90 15.35 17.16
CA TYR A 146 -4.67 14.28 17.80
C TYR A 146 -6.18 14.58 17.86
N ASN A 147 -6.56 15.85 17.71
CA ASN A 147 -7.94 16.33 17.85
C ASN A 147 -8.53 16.81 16.50
N THR A 148 -7.82 16.58 15.40
CA THR A 148 -8.31 16.89 14.06
C THR A 148 -9.39 15.88 13.66
N GLN A 149 -10.29 16.31 12.78
CA GLN A 149 -11.24 15.39 12.14
C GLN A 149 -10.58 14.53 11.07
N ASP A 150 -9.34 14.85 10.69
CA ASP A 150 -8.63 14.21 9.59
C ASP A 150 -7.63 13.17 10.10
N ILE A 151 -7.43 12.12 9.31
CA ILE A 151 -6.43 11.10 9.56
C ILE A 151 -5.04 11.69 9.30
N TYR A 152 -4.16 11.64 10.30
CA TYR A 152 -2.76 12.00 10.11
C TYR A 152 -1.96 10.77 9.71
N CYS A 153 -1.19 10.88 8.64
CA CYS A 153 -0.20 9.89 8.23
C CYS A 153 1.16 10.58 8.09
N GLY A 154 2.20 10.02 8.70
CA GLY A 154 3.54 10.58 8.56
C GLY A 154 4.50 10.24 9.70
N PRO A 155 5.68 10.89 9.71
CA PRO A 155 6.74 10.64 10.68
C PRO A 155 6.35 11.13 12.07
N ILE A 156 6.86 10.42 13.09
CA ILE A 156 6.73 10.80 14.50
C ILE A 156 8.08 10.79 15.21
N THR A 157 8.19 11.62 16.24
CA THR A 157 9.37 11.67 17.11
C THR A 157 9.39 10.50 18.08
N GLU A 158 10.57 10.16 18.62
CA GLU A 158 10.72 9.10 19.62
C GLU A 158 9.87 9.38 20.89
N LYS A 159 9.73 10.64 21.28
CA LYS A 159 8.89 11.06 22.40
C LYS A 159 7.42 10.73 22.14
N GLN A 160 6.93 11.03 20.94
CA GLN A 160 5.56 10.74 20.50
C GLN A 160 5.32 9.22 20.39
N ALA A 161 6.28 8.48 19.80
CA ALA A 161 6.21 7.02 19.72
C ALA A 161 6.15 6.38 21.11
N THR A 162 6.97 6.86 22.05
CA THR A 162 6.96 6.38 23.45
C THR A 162 5.63 6.65 24.14
N PHE A 163 5.04 7.83 23.90
CA PHE A 163 3.75 8.20 24.46
C PHE A 163 2.62 7.29 23.98
N LEU A 164 2.58 6.98 22.66
CA LEU A 164 1.54 6.16 22.04
C LEU A 164 1.74 4.66 22.31
N PHE A 165 2.94 4.16 22.06
CA PHE A 165 3.22 2.73 21.97
C PHE A 165 4.08 2.17 23.11
N GLY A 166 4.63 3.05 23.95
CA GLY A 166 5.52 2.68 25.06
C GLY A 166 7.01 2.60 24.66
N LYS A 167 7.88 2.47 25.67
CA LYS A 167 9.35 2.62 25.53
C LYS A 167 10.07 1.52 24.72
N ARG A 168 9.41 0.41 24.41
CA ARG A 168 10.08 -0.78 23.83
C ARG A 168 9.91 -0.93 22.31
N THR A 169 9.26 0.02 21.66
CA THR A 169 8.93 -0.07 20.22
C THR A 169 9.66 1.02 19.45
N LYS A 170 10.44 0.59 18.42
CA LYS A 170 11.07 1.52 17.49
C LYS A 170 10.07 1.83 16.39
N ILE A 171 9.33 2.91 16.53
CA ILE A 171 8.34 3.41 15.54
C ILE A 171 8.88 4.71 14.97
N ILE A 172 8.87 4.84 13.64
CA ILE A 172 9.36 6.03 12.91
C ILE A 172 8.24 6.77 12.19
N GLU A 173 7.17 6.07 11.83
CA GLU A 173 5.98 6.63 11.18
C GLU A 173 4.70 6.10 11.84
N CYS A 174 3.64 6.88 11.76
CA CYS A 174 2.33 6.43 12.22
C CYS A 174 1.17 6.97 11.38
N ALA A 175 0.05 6.25 11.45
CA ALA A 175 -1.28 6.76 11.15
C ALA A 175 -2.03 7.00 12.47
N LEU A 176 -2.60 8.20 12.63
CA LEU A 176 -3.48 8.57 13.75
C LEU A 176 -4.89 8.71 13.18
N VAL A 177 -5.76 7.81 13.55
CA VAL A 177 -7.13 7.72 13.04
C VAL A 177 -8.08 8.14 14.14
N PRO A 178 -8.68 9.35 14.09
CA PRO A 178 -9.52 9.88 15.16
C PRO A 178 -10.84 9.12 15.29
N LEU A 179 -11.25 8.86 16.52
CA LEU A 179 -12.59 8.43 16.85
C LEU A 179 -13.45 9.66 17.12
N ARG A 180 -14.46 9.89 16.26
CA ARG A 180 -15.29 11.10 16.26
C ARG A 180 -16.52 10.97 17.16
N SER A 181 -16.45 10.16 18.23
CA SER A 181 -17.53 10.03 19.19
C SER A 181 -17.45 11.11 20.28
N PRO A 182 -18.51 11.89 20.52
CA PRO A 182 -18.54 12.87 21.60
C PRO A 182 -18.43 12.24 22.99
N GLU A 183 -18.93 11.01 23.15
CA GLU A 183 -18.90 10.30 24.43
C GLU A 183 -17.56 9.59 24.67
N PHE A 184 -16.96 9.05 23.60
CA PHE A 184 -15.70 8.30 23.61
C PHE A 184 -14.66 8.92 22.66
N PRO A 185 -14.24 10.19 22.92
CA PRO A 185 -13.21 10.79 22.10
C PRO A 185 -11.91 10.01 22.26
N GLY A 186 -11.33 9.59 21.13
CA GLY A 186 -10.16 8.74 21.13
C GLY A 186 -9.47 8.69 19.80
N LEU A 187 -8.53 7.80 19.65
CA LEU A 187 -7.88 7.52 18.36
C LEU A 187 -7.38 6.08 18.28
N ILE A 188 -7.27 5.58 17.06
CA ILE A 188 -6.51 4.39 16.72
C ILE A 188 -5.13 4.87 16.24
N ALA A 189 -4.08 4.55 17.00
CA ALA A 189 -2.70 4.83 16.63
C ALA A 189 -2.09 3.58 16.01
N ILE A 190 -1.59 3.69 14.77
CA ILE A 190 -1.00 2.59 14.02
C ILE A 190 0.43 2.98 13.69
N GLY A 191 1.41 2.24 14.22
CA GLY A 191 2.84 2.55 14.09
C GLY A 191 3.59 1.60 13.18
N SER A 192 4.59 2.13 12.47
CA SER A 192 5.50 1.37 11.62
C SER A 192 6.95 1.71 11.91
N ASN A 193 7.82 0.70 11.82
CA ASN A 193 9.28 0.84 11.80
C ASN A 193 9.85 0.86 10.37
N ILE A 194 9.00 0.88 9.36
CA ILE A 194 9.35 0.92 7.94
C ILE A 194 9.03 2.32 7.43
N GLU A 195 10.02 2.97 6.80
CA GLU A 195 9.89 4.28 6.19
C GLU A 195 8.98 4.23 4.94
N GLY A 196 8.16 5.27 4.73
CA GLY A 196 7.22 5.38 3.60
C GLY A 196 5.99 4.50 3.71
N LYS A 197 5.78 3.81 4.83
CA LYS A 197 4.58 2.98 5.04
C LYS A 197 3.33 3.83 5.24
N TYR A 198 3.44 4.91 6.01
CA TYR A 198 2.35 5.86 6.27
C TYR A 198 2.76 7.26 5.79
N ASN A 199 2.54 7.55 4.52
CA ASN A 199 2.72 8.87 3.94
C ASN A 199 1.38 9.56 3.67
N THR A 200 1.41 10.89 3.52
CA THR A 200 0.22 11.73 3.30
C THR A 200 -0.48 11.49 1.95
N GLU A 201 0.17 10.80 1.02
CA GLU A 201 -0.37 10.54 -0.33
C GLU A 201 -1.20 9.25 -0.40
N LYS A 202 -1.20 8.43 0.68
CA LYS A 202 -1.96 7.17 0.69
C LYS A 202 -3.43 7.42 0.98
N ASP A 203 -4.26 6.68 0.27
CA ASP A 203 -5.70 6.65 0.51
C ASP A 203 -6.01 6.11 1.91
N THR A 204 -6.73 6.89 2.69
CA THR A 204 -7.11 6.58 4.08
C THR A 204 -8.55 6.06 4.21
N LEU A 205 -9.22 5.81 3.07
CA LEU A 205 -10.63 5.41 3.01
C LEU A 205 -10.96 4.22 3.93
N PHE A 206 -10.13 3.17 3.91
CA PHE A 206 -10.34 1.99 4.74
C PHE A 206 -10.13 2.28 6.23
N LEU A 207 -9.19 3.17 6.57
CA LEU A 207 -8.96 3.58 7.96
C LEU A 207 -10.13 4.40 8.49
N ASP A 208 -10.66 5.31 7.69
CA ASP A 208 -11.84 6.11 8.05
C ASP A 208 -13.07 5.20 8.25
N PHE A 209 -13.30 4.25 7.34
CA PHE A 209 -14.38 3.28 7.46
C PHE A 209 -14.26 2.42 8.75
N ILE A 210 -13.06 1.93 9.08
CA ILE A 210 -12.82 1.18 10.33
C ILE A 210 -13.13 2.05 11.55
N ALA A 211 -12.72 3.33 11.53
CA ALA A 211 -12.99 4.27 12.62
C ALA A 211 -14.49 4.54 12.80
N GLU A 212 -15.22 4.75 11.70
CA GLU A 212 -16.67 4.96 11.73
C GLU A 212 -17.41 3.76 12.33
N VAL A 213 -17.09 2.54 11.87
CA VAL A 213 -17.69 1.32 12.41
C VAL A 213 -17.33 1.14 13.89
N THR A 214 -16.06 1.38 14.24
CA THR A 214 -15.58 1.29 15.64
C THR A 214 -16.36 2.24 16.53
N ASN A 215 -16.55 3.51 16.11
CA ASN A 215 -17.37 4.48 16.84
C ASN A 215 -18.78 3.96 17.11
N LYS A 216 -19.47 3.47 16.08
CA LYS A 216 -20.83 2.95 16.20
C LYS A 216 -20.92 1.77 17.15
N LEU A 217 -19.95 0.87 17.13
CA LEU A 217 -19.92 -0.29 18.01
C LEU A 217 -19.63 0.08 19.46
N ILE A 218 -18.71 1.04 19.70
CA ILE A 218 -18.43 1.53 21.05
C ILE A 218 -19.66 2.23 21.65
N GLU A 219 -20.33 3.08 20.89
CA GLU A 219 -21.56 3.75 21.31
C GLU A 219 -22.68 2.74 21.66
N LYS A 220 -22.83 1.70 20.83
CA LYS A 220 -23.82 0.64 21.04
C LYS A 220 -23.51 -0.23 22.28
N SER A 221 -22.25 -0.51 22.54
CA SER A 221 -21.82 -1.34 23.69
C SER A 221 -22.02 -0.66 25.05
N ASN A 222 -22.29 0.67 25.05
CA ASN A 222 -22.51 1.46 26.23
C ASN A 222 -24.00 1.75 26.54
N GLN A 223 -24.90 1.30 25.64
CA GLN A 223 -26.36 1.35 25.86
C GLN A 223 -26.85 0.08 26.55
#